data_d624c4fb38cd89a4579d3623cf26fdab
#
_entry.id   d624c4fb38cd89a4579d3623cf26fdab
#
_cell.length_a   1.000
_cell.length_b   1.000
_cell.length_c   1.000
_cell.angle_alpha   90.00
_cell.angle_beta   90.00
_cell.angle_gamma   90.00
#
_symmetry.space_group_name_H-M   'P 1'
#
loop_
_entity.id
_entity.type
_entity.pdbx_description
1 polymer ?
#
loop_
_entity_poly.entity_id
_entity_poly.type
_entity_poly.pdbx_seq_one_letter_code
_entity_poly.pdbx_strand_id
1 'polypeptide(L)'
;MSLIDDIRAYRPFNQQEAADRAVILRQLEADPQVFDRSSLAHMTCSIWTVDPTAAKTLMVYHNVYRSWSWIGGHADGERDLARVALRELAEETGVASARIMP
;
A
#
# COMPACT_ATOMS: atom_id res chain seq x y z
N MET A 1 3.60 15.96 -0.15
CA MET A 1 2.35 15.89 0.62
C MET A 1 2.36 14.66 1.52
N SER A 2 1.68 14.73 2.64
CA SER A 2 1.57 13.59 3.55
C SER A 2 0.53 12.59 3.05
N LEU A 3 0.57 11.37 3.60
CA LEU A 3 -0.45 10.36 3.32
C LEU A 3 -1.86 10.86 3.66
N ILE A 4 -2.01 11.57 4.78
CA ILE A 4 -3.30 12.14 5.18
C ILE A 4 -3.83 13.07 4.10
N ASP A 5 -2.97 13.95 3.56
CA ASP A 5 -3.36 14.87 2.50
C ASP A 5 -3.77 14.12 1.23
N ASP A 6 -3.02 13.10 0.86
CA ASP A 6 -3.33 12.29 -0.32
C ASP A 6 -4.68 11.57 -0.18
N ILE A 7 -4.95 11.01 1.00
CA ILE A 7 -6.21 10.31 1.25
C ILE A 7 -7.39 11.29 1.30
N ARG A 8 -7.19 12.49 1.89
CA ARG A 8 -8.24 13.52 1.86
C ARG A 8 -8.57 13.97 0.45
N ALA A 9 -7.58 14.05 -0.41
CA ALA A 9 -7.77 14.45 -1.80
C ALA A 9 -8.36 13.35 -2.68
N TYR A 10 -8.31 12.10 -2.24
CA TYR A 10 -8.83 10.95 -2.99
C TYR A 10 -10.35 11.05 -3.16
N ARG A 11 -10.82 10.86 -4.39
CA ARG A 11 -12.25 10.83 -4.68
C ARG A 11 -12.75 9.40 -4.66
N PRO A 12 -13.59 9.01 -3.69
CA PRO A 12 -14.11 7.65 -3.62
C PRO A 12 -14.90 7.28 -4.87
N PHE A 13 -14.67 6.08 -5.35
CA PHE A 13 -15.36 5.54 -6.53
C PHE A 13 -16.80 5.12 -6.22
N ASN A 14 -17.06 4.73 -4.98
CA ASN A 14 -18.38 4.25 -4.53
C ASN A 14 -18.54 4.50 -3.03
N GLN A 15 -19.70 4.10 -2.49
CA GLN A 15 -20.01 4.29 -1.08
C GLN A 15 -19.07 3.50 -0.15
N GLN A 16 -18.64 2.32 -0.55
CA GLN A 16 -17.71 1.53 0.24
C GLN A 16 -16.35 2.24 0.38
N GLU A 17 -15.83 2.76 -0.71
CA GLU A 17 -14.58 3.52 -0.65
C GLU A 17 -14.71 4.78 0.19
N ALA A 18 -15.87 5.45 0.14
CA ALA A 18 -16.11 6.62 0.99
C ALA A 18 -16.07 6.26 2.47
N ALA A 19 -16.71 5.15 2.85
CA ALA A 19 -16.70 4.65 4.22
C ALA A 19 -15.28 4.23 4.65
N ASP A 20 -14.56 3.53 3.80
CA ASP A 20 -13.19 3.09 4.05
C ASP A 20 -12.25 4.29 4.24
N ARG A 21 -12.37 5.30 3.38
CA ARG A 21 -11.59 6.53 3.50
C ARG A 21 -11.80 7.20 4.86
N ALA A 22 -13.05 7.29 5.30
CA ALA A 22 -13.37 7.90 6.59
C ALA A 22 -12.74 7.13 7.75
N VAL A 23 -12.74 5.80 7.70
CA VAL A 23 -12.11 4.95 8.73
C VAL A 23 -10.59 5.15 8.72
N ILE A 24 -9.97 5.13 7.54
CA ILE A 24 -8.52 5.30 7.41
C ILE A 24 -8.09 6.67 7.94
N LEU A 25 -8.78 7.75 7.54
CA LEU A 25 -8.46 9.09 8.02
C LEU A 25 -8.57 9.20 9.53
N ARG A 26 -9.63 8.64 10.10
CA ARG A 26 -9.85 8.65 11.55
C ARG A 26 -8.72 7.93 12.27
N GLN A 27 -8.28 6.79 11.76
CA GLN A 27 -7.19 6.02 12.35
C GLN A 27 -5.85 6.76 12.24
N LEU A 28 -5.57 7.36 11.09
CA LEU A 28 -4.35 8.14 10.89
C LEU A 28 -4.26 9.34 11.82
N GLU A 29 -5.40 9.99 12.10
CA GLU A 29 -5.46 11.17 12.97
C GLU A 29 -5.40 10.81 14.45
N ALA A 30 -5.94 9.64 14.84
CA ALA A 30 -6.10 9.26 16.23
C ALA A 30 -4.91 8.49 16.81
N ASP A 31 -4.18 7.74 15.97
CA ASP A 31 -3.13 6.84 16.44
C ASP A 31 -1.77 7.19 15.83
N PRO A 32 -0.84 7.78 16.61
CA PRO A 32 0.50 8.10 16.11
C PRO A 32 1.34 6.84 15.82
N GLN A 33 0.93 5.67 16.32
CA GLN A 33 1.61 4.39 16.10
C GLN A 33 1.01 3.59 14.93
N VAL A 34 0.15 4.19 14.13
CA VAL A 34 -0.59 3.50 13.06
C VAL A 34 0.30 2.89 11.98
N PHE A 35 1.54 3.36 11.85
CA PHE A 35 2.51 2.80 10.90
C PHE A 35 3.30 1.61 11.48
N ASP A 36 3.09 1.29 12.74
CA ASP A 36 3.77 0.19 13.42
C ASP A 36 2.81 -0.97 13.62
N ARG A 37 3.27 -2.20 13.33
CA ARG A 37 2.42 -3.38 13.46
C ARG A 37 2.06 -3.71 14.92
N SER A 38 2.66 -3.04 15.90
CA SER A 38 2.24 -3.14 17.29
C SER A 38 0.88 -2.52 17.54
N SER A 39 0.44 -1.59 16.68
CA SER A 39 -0.91 -1.05 16.73
C SER A 39 -1.93 -2.07 16.24
N LEU A 40 -3.09 -2.15 16.90
CA LEU A 40 -4.14 -3.11 16.57
C LEU A 40 -4.61 -2.93 15.11
N ALA A 41 -4.79 -1.70 14.68
CA ALA A 41 -5.09 -1.36 13.29
C ALA A 41 -3.91 -0.57 12.74
N HIS A 42 -3.13 -1.17 11.86
CA HIS A 42 -1.91 -0.55 11.36
C HIS A 42 -1.87 -0.53 9.83
N MET A 43 -1.08 0.39 9.29
CA MET A 43 -0.97 0.58 7.85
C MET A 43 -0.13 -0.51 7.20
N THR A 44 -0.65 -1.00 6.10
CA THR A 44 0.08 -1.87 5.16
C THR A 44 0.05 -1.23 3.78
N CYS A 45 0.87 -1.73 2.88
CA CYS A 45 0.92 -1.26 1.52
C CYS A 45 0.79 -2.45 0.56
N SER A 46 -0.08 -2.31 -0.42
CA SER A 46 -0.21 -3.25 -1.53
C SER A 46 0.14 -2.53 -2.82
N ILE A 47 0.75 -3.26 -3.76
CA ILE A 47 1.25 -2.67 -4.98
C ILE A 47 0.69 -3.40 -6.19
N TRP A 48 0.11 -2.65 -7.11
CA TRP A 48 -0.25 -3.16 -8.42
C TRP A 48 0.85 -2.75 -9.39
N THR A 49 1.65 -3.73 -9.83
CA THR A 49 2.85 -3.47 -10.64
C THR A 49 2.60 -3.92 -12.07
N VAL A 50 2.84 -3.02 -13.00
CA VAL A 50 2.64 -3.27 -14.43
C VAL A 50 3.92 -3.02 -15.21
N ASP A 51 4.03 -3.65 -16.38
CA ASP A 51 5.13 -3.39 -17.30
C ASP A 51 4.95 -2.01 -17.97
N PRO A 52 5.97 -1.50 -18.70
CA PRO A 52 5.87 -0.16 -19.31
C PRO A 52 4.70 0.02 -20.28
N THR A 53 4.20 -1.07 -20.87
CA THR A 53 3.05 -1.01 -21.80
C THR A 53 1.71 -1.19 -21.07
N ALA A 54 1.73 -1.44 -19.77
CA ALA A 54 0.54 -1.75 -18.96
C ALA A 54 -0.25 -2.96 -19.47
N ALA A 55 0.41 -3.86 -20.18
CA ALA A 55 -0.20 -5.07 -20.74
C ALA A 55 -0.10 -6.26 -19.81
N LYS A 56 0.87 -6.25 -18.88
CA LYS A 56 1.13 -7.36 -17.95
C LYS A 56 1.29 -6.82 -16.54
N THR A 57 0.83 -7.60 -15.57
CA THR A 57 1.01 -7.31 -14.15
C THR A 57 1.96 -8.33 -13.53
N LEU A 58 2.78 -7.86 -12.60
CA LEU A 58 3.70 -8.71 -11.84
C LEU A 58 3.01 -9.20 -10.58
N MET A 59 3.04 -10.51 -10.40
CA MET A 59 2.50 -11.15 -9.19
C MET A 59 3.51 -12.11 -8.60
N VAL A 60 3.35 -12.42 -7.33
CA VAL A 60 4.16 -13.41 -6.62
C VAL A 60 3.30 -14.59 -6.19
N TYR A 61 3.89 -15.77 -6.20
CA TYR A 61 3.20 -16.97 -5.70
C TYR A 61 3.38 -17.05 -4.18
N HIS A 62 2.27 -17.00 -3.46
CA HIS A 62 2.29 -17.05 -1.99
C HIS A 62 2.21 -18.50 -1.52
N ASN A 63 3.30 -19.00 -0.92
CA ASN A 63 3.42 -20.41 -0.54
C ASN A 63 2.42 -20.84 0.55
N VAL A 64 2.08 -19.92 1.47
CA VAL A 64 1.11 -20.23 2.55
C VAL A 64 -0.30 -20.35 2.00
N TYR A 65 -0.72 -19.38 1.19
CA TYR A 65 -2.08 -19.36 0.61
C TYR A 65 -2.18 -20.13 -0.69
N ARG A 66 -1.05 -20.60 -1.23
CA ARG A 66 -0.97 -21.36 -2.48
C ARG A 66 -1.70 -20.66 -3.63
N SER A 67 -1.45 -19.35 -3.77
CA SER A 67 -2.09 -18.55 -4.80
C SER A 67 -1.16 -17.44 -5.28
N TRP A 68 -1.44 -16.95 -6.48
CA TRP A 68 -0.80 -15.76 -7.01
C TRP A 68 -1.45 -14.53 -6.39
N SER A 69 -0.64 -13.57 -6.00
CA SER A 69 -1.13 -12.33 -5.40
C SER A 69 -0.25 -11.15 -5.78
N TRP A 70 -0.78 -9.95 -5.56
CA TRP A 70 0.01 -8.74 -5.67
C TRP A 70 1.04 -8.66 -4.53
N ILE A 71 2.02 -7.78 -4.72
CA ILE A 71 3.10 -7.56 -3.76
C ILE A 71 2.59 -6.61 -2.68
N GLY A 72 3.03 -6.81 -1.44
CA GLY A 72 2.67 -5.92 -0.36
C GLY A 72 3.39 -6.26 0.93
N GLY A 73 3.26 -5.39 1.91
CA GLY A 73 3.87 -5.59 3.21
C GLY A 73 3.49 -4.52 4.21
N HIS A 74 4.03 -4.67 5.42
CA HIS A 74 3.78 -3.76 6.52
C HIS A 74 4.67 -2.52 6.43
N ALA A 75 4.15 -1.38 6.90
CA ALA A 75 4.90 -0.13 6.93
C ALA A 75 6.08 -0.18 7.91
N ASP A 76 5.92 -0.87 9.03
CA ASP A 76 6.95 -1.05 10.07
C ASP A 76 7.61 0.27 10.49
N GLY A 77 6.79 1.28 10.77
CA GLY A 77 7.23 2.59 11.19
C GLY A 77 7.52 3.59 10.07
N GLU A 78 7.61 3.15 8.82
CA GLU A 78 7.83 4.06 7.68
C GLU A 78 6.51 4.75 7.31
N ARG A 79 6.52 6.08 7.33
CA ARG A 79 5.35 6.90 7.04
C ARG A 79 5.15 7.15 5.55
N ASP A 80 6.20 7.02 4.76
CA ASP A 80 6.15 7.18 3.30
C ASP A 80 5.79 5.83 2.68
N LEU A 81 4.51 5.62 2.39
CA LEU A 81 4.03 4.36 1.85
C LEU A 81 4.53 4.10 0.42
N ALA A 82 4.89 5.13 -0.34
CA ALA A 82 5.53 4.94 -1.63
C ALA A 82 6.91 4.25 -1.45
N ARG A 83 7.65 4.63 -0.42
CA ARG A 83 8.91 3.96 -0.07
C ARG A 83 8.69 2.51 0.36
N VAL A 84 7.65 2.27 1.15
CA VAL A 84 7.26 0.91 1.56
C VAL A 84 6.98 0.07 0.31
N ALA A 85 6.20 0.60 -0.61
CA ALA A 85 5.86 -0.08 -1.86
C ALA A 85 7.10 -0.48 -2.66
N LEU A 86 8.01 0.45 -2.89
CA LEU A 86 9.22 0.18 -3.67
C LEU A 86 10.17 -0.78 -2.95
N ARG A 87 10.26 -0.68 -1.62
CA ARG A 87 11.06 -1.59 -0.80
C ARG A 87 10.53 -3.02 -0.91
N GLU A 88 9.24 -3.22 -0.71
CA GLU A 88 8.63 -4.55 -0.78
C GLU A 88 8.75 -5.16 -2.18
N LEU A 89 8.59 -4.34 -3.22
CA LEU A 89 8.79 -4.79 -4.59
C LEU A 89 10.22 -5.31 -4.80
N ALA A 90 11.22 -4.55 -4.37
CA ALA A 90 12.61 -4.94 -4.50
C ALA A 90 12.93 -6.21 -3.69
N GLU A 91 12.45 -6.29 -2.45
CA GLU A 91 12.69 -7.42 -1.57
C GLU A 91 12.04 -8.71 -2.08
N GLU A 92 10.80 -8.62 -2.57
CA GLU A 92 10.05 -9.81 -2.98
C GLU A 92 10.36 -10.26 -4.42
N THR A 93 10.74 -9.34 -5.30
CA THR A 93 10.91 -9.64 -6.73
C THR A 93 12.27 -9.32 -7.30
N GLY A 94 13.08 -8.52 -6.60
CA GLY A 94 14.36 -8.03 -7.11
C GLY A 94 14.24 -6.85 -8.06
N VAL A 95 13.03 -6.36 -8.35
CA VAL A 95 12.85 -5.21 -9.24
C VAL A 95 13.20 -3.92 -8.50
N ALA A 96 14.25 -3.23 -8.96
CA ALA A 96 14.75 -2.00 -8.33
C ALA A 96 14.53 -0.75 -9.20
N SER A 97 14.06 -0.90 -10.43
CA SER A 97 13.92 0.19 -11.39
C SER A 97 12.48 0.70 -11.54
N ALA A 98 11.59 0.29 -10.64
CA ALA A 98 10.19 0.71 -10.68
C ALA A 98 10.00 2.14 -10.19
N ARG A 99 8.91 2.76 -10.66
CA ARG A 99 8.47 4.08 -10.19
C ARG A 99 6.99 4.05 -9.87
N ILE A 100 6.58 4.91 -8.95
CA ILE A 100 5.17 5.07 -8.61
C ILE A 100 4.47 5.86 -9.72
N MET A 101 3.35 5.35 -10.18
CA MET A 101 2.48 6.06 -11.13
C MET A 101 1.39 6.80 -10.38
N PRO A 102 1.04 8.02 -10.80
CA PRO A 102 -0.06 8.75 -10.19
C PRO A 102 -1.41 8.12 -10.44
#